data_6a94781e4f19779455a3b88f295e9890
#
_entry.id   6a94781e4f19779455a3b88f295e9890
#
_cell.length_a   1.000
_cell.length_b   1.000
_cell.length_c   1.000
_cell.angle_alpha   90.00
_cell.angle_beta   90.00
_cell.angle_gamma   90.00
#
_symmetry.space_group_name_H-M   'P 1'
#
loop_
_entity.id
_entity.type
_entity.pdbx_description
1 polymer ?
#
loop_
_entity_poly.entity_id
_entity_poly.type
_entity_poly.pdbx_seq_one_letter_code
_entity_poly.pdbx_strand_id
1 'polypeptide(L)'
;MKESVMNSNKRCTSELQPWKDEKTGLWGFMNQLGEIVIPCQWSKVWPFCGTCAKVKDASGKWGLIDKKGQTIIPHHWQNVGSSFSEGLLEVKDDNESWGYVNEKNMIVIPCQWKMASKFREGLAKIVDGNNRCGFIDKTGKLVLPCQWKNALWFSEGLAGVKDDNEKWGFIDKTGQVVIPFIWSNVQWFSNGRVRVQEKIGGGWHDIDRNGNAV
;
A
#
# COMPACT_ATOMS: atom_id res chain seq x y z
N MET A 1 15.32 -28.51 -13.93
CA MET A 1 15.33 -27.06 -14.13
C MET A 1 14.07 -26.49 -13.47
N LYS A 2 14.22 -25.82 -12.32
CA LYS A 2 13.09 -25.23 -11.57
C LYS A 2 13.01 -23.76 -11.98
N GLU A 3 11.99 -23.43 -12.76
CA GLU A 3 11.67 -22.04 -13.07
C GLU A 3 11.22 -21.31 -11.80
N SER A 4 11.98 -20.30 -11.42
CA SER A 4 11.65 -19.40 -10.32
C SER A 4 10.60 -18.41 -10.81
N VAL A 5 9.39 -18.54 -10.27
CA VAL A 5 8.34 -17.53 -10.37
C VAL A 5 8.88 -16.23 -9.76
N MET A 6 9.17 -15.24 -10.58
CA MET A 6 9.51 -13.89 -10.14
C MET A 6 8.29 -13.23 -9.51
N ASN A 7 8.22 -13.35 -8.19
CA ASN A 7 7.30 -12.60 -7.37
C ASN A 7 7.82 -11.14 -7.30
N SER A 8 7.14 -10.20 -7.92
CA SER A 8 7.50 -8.78 -8.00
C SER A 8 7.28 -8.02 -6.67
N ASN A 9 7.55 -8.66 -5.55
CA ASN A 9 7.82 -7.98 -4.29
C ASN A 9 9.27 -7.51 -4.35
N LYS A 10 9.49 -6.23 -4.66
CA LYS A 10 10.76 -5.56 -4.37
C LYS A 10 11.08 -5.82 -2.90
N ARG A 11 11.85 -6.88 -2.61
CA ARG A 11 12.39 -7.12 -1.27
C ARG A 11 13.16 -5.87 -0.90
N CYS A 12 12.73 -5.19 0.16
CA CYS A 12 13.50 -4.16 0.81
C CYS A 12 14.80 -4.82 1.29
N THR A 13 15.84 -4.80 0.47
CA THR A 13 17.18 -5.24 0.86
C THR A 13 17.79 -4.14 1.72
N SER A 14 17.43 -4.12 3.00
CA SER A 14 18.03 -3.20 3.94
C SER A 14 19.26 -3.85 4.57
N GLU A 15 20.29 -3.06 4.83
CA GLU A 15 21.49 -3.46 5.57
C GLU A 15 21.16 -3.90 7.01
N LEU A 16 19.98 -3.51 7.50
CA LEU A 16 19.45 -3.87 8.81
C LEU A 16 18.29 -4.85 8.66
N GLN A 17 18.33 -5.93 9.41
CA GLN A 17 17.28 -6.94 9.47
C GLN A 17 16.68 -7.06 10.86
N PRO A 18 15.37 -7.39 10.97
CA PRO A 18 14.72 -7.63 12.24
C PRO A 18 15.43 -8.73 13.02
N TRP A 19 15.67 -8.46 14.29
CA TRP A 19 16.25 -9.40 15.23
C TRP A 19 15.39 -9.51 16.47
N LYS A 20 15.15 -10.72 16.96
CA LYS A 20 14.39 -10.98 18.19
C LYS A 20 15.34 -11.48 19.30
N ASP A 21 15.34 -10.82 20.42
CA ASP A 21 16.00 -11.30 21.62
C ASP A 21 15.16 -12.42 22.25
N GLU A 22 15.73 -13.62 22.35
CA GLU A 22 15.05 -14.81 22.89
C GLU A 22 14.73 -14.69 24.37
N LYS A 23 15.52 -13.91 25.16
CA LYS A 23 15.31 -13.75 26.59
C LYS A 23 14.16 -12.82 26.92
N THR A 24 14.08 -11.68 26.20
CA THR A 24 13.05 -10.67 26.44
C THR A 24 11.84 -10.85 25.53
N GLY A 25 12.00 -11.57 24.39
CA GLY A 25 10.98 -11.69 23.35
C GLY A 25 10.78 -10.43 22.52
N LEU A 26 11.57 -9.37 22.77
CA LEU A 26 11.47 -8.08 22.09
C LEU A 26 12.28 -8.08 20.79
N TRP A 27 11.89 -7.19 19.92
CA TRP A 27 12.49 -7.02 18.59
C TRP A 27 13.35 -5.76 18.53
N GLY A 28 14.44 -5.86 17.81
CA GLY A 28 15.33 -4.78 17.39
C GLY A 28 15.81 -5.02 15.97
N PHE A 29 16.95 -4.43 15.62
CA PHE A 29 17.55 -4.64 14.30
C PHE A 29 19.05 -4.86 14.41
N MET A 30 19.56 -5.81 13.62
CA MET A 30 20.97 -6.11 13.50
C MET A 30 21.48 -5.84 12.07
N ASN A 31 22.78 -5.61 11.95
CA ASN A 31 23.46 -5.50 10.67
C ASN A 31 23.89 -6.88 10.13
N GLN A 32 24.51 -6.90 8.94
CA GLN A 32 25.01 -8.11 8.30
C GLN A 32 26.17 -8.78 9.06
N LEU A 33 26.85 -8.06 9.95
CA LEU A 33 27.93 -8.59 10.81
C LEU A 33 27.40 -9.27 12.08
N GLY A 34 26.08 -9.27 12.30
CA GLY A 34 25.46 -9.81 13.50
C GLY A 34 25.45 -8.85 14.69
N GLU A 35 25.79 -7.58 14.51
CA GLU A 35 25.80 -6.57 15.55
C GLU A 35 24.41 -5.93 15.68
N ILE A 36 23.94 -5.78 16.93
CA ILE A 36 22.69 -5.09 17.24
C ILE A 36 22.90 -3.58 17.06
N VAL A 37 22.27 -3.01 16.02
CA VAL A 37 22.33 -1.57 15.71
C VAL A 37 21.19 -0.82 16.40
N ILE A 38 20.00 -1.39 16.42
CA ILE A 38 18.85 -0.84 17.15
C ILE A 38 18.46 -1.83 18.24
N PRO A 39 18.52 -1.44 19.53
CA PRO A 39 18.22 -2.31 20.65
C PRO A 39 16.85 -2.97 20.58
N CYS A 40 16.75 -4.18 21.14
CA CYS A 40 15.49 -4.92 21.22
C CYS A 40 14.58 -4.30 22.28
N GLN A 41 13.57 -3.55 21.83
CA GLN A 41 12.62 -2.82 22.69
C GLN A 41 11.17 -2.84 22.17
N TRP A 42 10.96 -3.38 20.98
CA TRP A 42 9.66 -3.35 20.31
C TRP A 42 8.92 -4.68 20.44
N SER A 43 7.60 -4.65 20.64
CA SER A 43 6.78 -5.87 20.68
C SER A 43 6.63 -6.52 19.30
N LYS A 44 6.74 -5.73 18.22
CA LYS A 44 6.74 -6.20 16.82
C LYS A 44 7.44 -5.19 15.92
N VAL A 45 8.12 -5.69 14.88
CA VAL A 45 8.74 -4.85 13.84
C VAL A 45 8.49 -5.41 12.47
N TRP A 46 8.57 -4.55 11.45
CA TRP A 46 8.63 -4.91 10.05
C TRP A 46 9.99 -4.54 9.47
N PRO A 47 10.47 -5.25 8.45
CA PRO A 47 11.71 -4.88 7.78
C PRO A 47 11.71 -3.43 7.33
N PHE A 48 12.89 -2.81 7.26
CA PHE A 48 13.02 -1.49 6.69
C PHE A 48 12.52 -1.44 5.25
N CYS A 49 11.70 -0.44 4.95
CA CYS A 49 11.24 -0.11 3.60
C CYS A 49 11.80 1.27 3.25
N GLY A 50 12.89 1.31 2.47
CA GLY A 50 13.63 2.53 2.24
C GLY A 50 14.33 3.03 3.50
N THR A 51 13.95 4.20 3.98
CA THR A 51 14.59 4.90 5.11
C THR A 51 13.96 4.61 6.47
N CYS A 52 12.79 3.97 6.53
CA CYS A 52 12.07 3.76 7.78
C CYS A 52 11.59 2.31 7.97
N ALA A 53 11.39 1.94 9.23
CA ALA A 53 10.78 0.69 9.64
C ALA A 53 9.56 0.95 10.52
N LYS A 54 8.53 0.14 10.31
CA LYS A 54 7.33 0.13 11.13
C LYS A 54 7.57 -0.71 12.37
N VAL A 55 7.31 -0.14 13.53
CA VAL A 55 7.52 -0.79 14.83
C VAL A 55 6.31 -0.61 15.74
N LYS A 56 6.08 -1.60 16.60
CA LYS A 56 4.98 -1.61 17.57
C LYS A 56 5.56 -1.58 18.98
N ASP A 57 5.09 -0.66 19.79
CA ASP A 57 5.52 -0.54 21.19
C ASP A 57 4.83 -1.55 22.11
N ALA A 58 5.15 -1.48 23.41
CA ALA A 58 4.56 -2.34 24.43
C ALA A 58 3.06 -2.06 24.68
N SER A 59 2.59 -0.84 24.38
CA SER A 59 1.16 -0.49 24.47
C SER A 59 0.31 -1.02 23.31
N GLY A 60 0.96 -1.62 22.31
CA GLY A 60 0.30 -2.14 21.12
C GLY A 60 0.07 -1.11 20.02
N LYS A 61 0.69 0.07 20.12
CA LYS A 61 0.59 1.15 19.14
C LYS A 61 1.75 1.12 18.15
N TRP A 62 1.45 1.52 16.91
CA TRP A 62 2.41 1.56 15.82
C TRP A 62 2.99 2.95 15.60
N GLY A 63 4.26 2.97 15.21
CA GLY A 63 4.96 4.14 14.74
C GLY A 63 5.99 3.78 13.67
N LEU A 64 6.76 4.76 13.23
CA LEU A 64 7.90 4.59 12.32
C LEU A 64 9.17 5.07 13.00
N ILE A 65 10.26 4.36 12.74
CA ILE A 65 11.62 4.73 13.14
C ILE A 65 12.54 4.83 11.92
N ASP A 66 13.58 5.62 12.04
CA ASP A 66 14.68 5.68 11.06
C ASP A 66 15.73 4.58 11.30
N LYS A 67 16.77 4.51 10.45
CA LYS A 67 17.87 3.55 10.55
C LYS A 67 18.75 3.72 11.79
N LYS A 68 18.62 4.84 12.52
CA LYS A 68 19.29 5.09 13.80
C LYS A 68 18.40 4.69 15.00
N GLY A 69 17.19 4.24 14.76
CA GLY A 69 16.19 3.94 15.80
C GLY A 69 15.45 5.16 16.31
N GLN A 70 15.61 6.33 15.67
CA GLN A 70 14.92 7.56 16.09
C GLN A 70 13.47 7.53 15.56
N THR A 71 12.54 7.95 16.41
CA THR A 71 11.12 8.00 16.06
C THR A 71 10.84 9.07 15.01
N ILE A 72 10.32 8.67 13.84
CA ILE A 72 9.81 9.55 12.78
C ILE A 72 8.32 9.83 13.00
N ILE A 73 7.54 8.76 13.24
CA ILE A 73 6.11 8.83 13.55
C ILE A 73 5.87 8.24 14.93
N PRO A 74 5.29 9.01 15.87
CA PRO A 74 5.03 8.56 17.24
C PRO A 74 4.13 7.33 17.32
N HIS A 75 4.31 6.55 18.40
CA HIS A 75 3.58 5.32 18.69
C HIS A 75 2.23 5.61 19.37
N HIS A 76 1.27 6.12 18.63
CA HIS A 76 -0.11 6.34 19.10
C HIS A 76 -1.17 5.84 18.13
N TRP A 77 -0.77 5.33 16.98
CA TRP A 77 -1.66 4.85 15.94
C TRP A 77 -2.00 3.37 16.10
N GLN A 78 -3.25 2.98 15.79
CA GLN A 78 -3.65 1.58 15.72
C GLN A 78 -2.94 0.86 14.57
N ASN A 79 -2.62 1.60 13.50
CA ASN A 79 -1.83 1.11 12.40
C ASN A 79 -1.19 2.28 11.64
N VAL A 80 -0.11 2.02 10.93
CA VAL A 80 0.54 2.96 10.03
C VAL A 80 1.01 2.25 8.77
N GLY A 81 1.20 2.97 7.69
CA GLY A 81 1.86 2.46 6.50
C GLY A 81 3.31 2.04 6.74
N SER A 82 3.90 1.37 5.79
CA SER A 82 5.28 0.90 5.88
C SER A 82 6.32 1.96 5.47
N SER A 83 5.91 2.96 4.73
CA SER A 83 6.77 4.06 4.26
C SER A 83 5.90 5.17 3.68
N PHE A 84 6.43 6.38 3.69
CA PHE A 84 5.82 7.51 2.99
C PHE A 84 5.73 7.25 1.48
N SER A 85 4.69 7.76 0.88
CA SER A 85 4.51 7.83 -0.56
C SER A 85 4.01 9.22 -0.93
N GLU A 86 4.73 9.88 -1.80
CA GLU A 86 4.46 11.26 -2.23
C GLU A 86 4.31 12.27 -1.08
N GLY A 87 5.09 12.06 0.01
CA GLY A 87 5.11 12.91 1.21
C GLY A 87 4.03 12.61 2.25
N LEU A 88 3.18 11.61 2.01
CA LEU A 88 2.10 11.21 2.93
C LEU A 88 2.24 9.74 3.35
N LEU A 89 1.78 9.48 4.58
CA LEU A 89 1.73 8.16 5.19
C LEU A 89 0.31 7.89 5.65
N GLU A 90 -0.24 6.76 5.26
CA GLU A 90 -1.52 6.29 5.78
C GLU A 90 -1.41 5.90 7.26
N VAL A 91 -2.33 6.38 8.08
CA VAL A 91 -2.43 6.10 9.52
C VAL A 91 -3.85 5.70 9.89
N LYS A 92 -3.96 4.83 10.88
CA LYS A 92 -5.24 4.36 11.40
C LYS A 92 -5.40 4.80 12.86
N ASP A 93 -6.48 5.46 13.17
CA ASP A 93 -6.79 5.94 14.52
C ASP A 93 -7.47 4.87 15.41
N ASP A 94 -7.84 5.26 16.63
CA ASP A 94 -8.49 4.37 17.59
C ASP A 94 -9.94 4.04 17.22
N ASN A 95 -10.56 4.80 16.34
CA ASN A 95 -11.89 4.52 15.77
C ASN A 95 -11.83 3.59 14.56
N GLU A 96 -10.68 2.95 14.32
CA GLU A 96 -10.44 2.04 13.20
C GLU A 96 -10.55 2.72 11.82
N SER A 97 -10.46 4.06 11.76
CA SER A 97 -10.56 4.87 10.55
C SER A 97 -9.18 5.28 10.04
N TRP A 98 -9.03 5.25 8.71
CA TRP A 98 -7.80 5.63 8.03
C TRP A 98 -7.81 7.08 7.57
N GLY A 99 -6.66 7.73 7.71
CA GLY A 99 -6.35 9.07 7.22
C GLY A 99 -4.88 9.15 6.85
N TYR A 100 -4.34 10.37 6.76
CA TYR A 100 -2.95 10.55 6.35
C TYR A 100 -2.25 11.64 7.15
N VAL A 101 -1.00 11.39 7.45
CA VAL A 101 -0.06 12.36 8.05
C VAL A 101 1.09 12.65 7.09
N ASN A 102 1.70 13.82 7.24
CA ASN A 102 2.95 14.15 6.56
C ASN A 102 4.19 13.72 7.38
N GLU A 103 5.38 13.98 6.86
CA GLU A 103 6.66 13.64 7.50
C GLU A 103 6.90 14.36 8.83
N LYS A 104 6.16 15.44 9.11
CA LYS A 104 6.17 16.16 10.40
C LYS A 104 5.11 15.63 11.37
N ASN A 105 4.49 14.48 11.07
CA ASN A 105 3.38 13.88 11.81
C ASN A 105 2.16 14.81 11.96
N MET A 106 1.97 15.77 11.06
CA MET A 106 0.75 16.57 11.02
C MET A 106 -0.33 15.83 10.22
N ILE A 107 -1.54 15.77 10.75
CA ILE A 107 -2.69 15.22 10.05
C ILE A 107 -2.98 16.13 8.84
N VAL A 108 -2.86 15.60 7.63
CA VAL A 108 -3.19 16.27 6.38
C VAL A 108 -4.60 15.90 5.93
N ILE A 109 -4.95 14.62 6.07
CA ILE A 109 -6.28 14.12 5.75
C ILE A 109 -6.81 13.42 7.00
N PRO A 110 -7.92 13.91 7.60
CA PRO A 110 -8.53 13.32 8.79
C PRO A 110 -8.87 11.84 8.60
N CYS A 111 -8.79 11.06 9.69
CA CYS A 111 -9.18 9.67 9.71
C CYS A 111 -10.70 9.53 9.57
N GLN A 112 -11.17 9.04 8.44
CA GLN A 112 -12.60 8.89 8.14
C GLN A 112 -12.90 7.72 7.18
N TRP A 113 -11.87 7.10 6.62
CA TRP A 113 -12.03 6.06 5.62
C TRP A 113 -11.90 4.67 6.26
N LYS A 114 -12.73 3.72 5.82
CA LYS A 114 -12.63 2.32 6.24
C LYS A 114 -11.29 1.69 5.84
N MET A 115 -10.78 2.07 4.68
CA MET A 115 -9.44 1.71 4.20
C MET A 115 -8.84 2.86 3.38
N ALA A 116 -7.53 2.96 3.42
CA ALA A 116 -6.76 3.90 2.61
C ALA A 116 -5.48 3.23 2.11
N SER A 117 -5.04 3.58 0.91
CA SER A 117 -3.83 3.07 0.29
C SER A 117 -2.79 4.16 0.11
N LYS A 118 -1.56 3.78 -0.18
CA LYS A 118 -0.51 4.73 -0.56
C LYS A 118 -0.92 5.59 -1.74
N PHE A 119 -0.50 6.87 -1.73
CA PHE A 119 -0.62 7.74 -2.89
C PHE A 119 0.25 7.21 -4.03
N ARG A 120 -0.31 7.21 -5.21
CA ARG A 120 0.38 6.88 -6.47
C ARG A 120 -0.15 7.79 -7.57
N GLU A 121 0.75 8.45 -8.26
CA GLU A 121 0.42 9.38 -9.36
C GLU A 121 -0.58 10.47 -8.93
N GLY A 122 -0.44 10.94 -7.67
CA GLY A 122 -1.25 12.00 -7.08
C GLY A 122 -2.58 11.55 -6.48
N LEU A 123 -2.96 10.28 -6.61
CA LEU A 123 -4.23 9.74 -6.12
C LEU A 123 -4.02 8.57 -5.15
N ALA A 124 -4.89 8.46 -4.15
CA ALA A 124 -4.98 7.32 -3.26
C ALA A 124 -6.35 6.66 -3.33
N LYS A 125 -6.36 5.34 -3.45
CA LYS A 125 -7.60 4.57 -3.30
C LYS A 125 -8.05 4.61 -1.85
N ILE A 126 -9.33 4.90 -1.64
CA ILE A 126 -10.00 4.77 -0.35
C ILE A 126 -11.19 3.82 -0.46
N VAL A 127 -11.65 3.32 0.69
CA VAL A 127 -12.89 2.57 0.83
C VAL A 127 -13.75 3.28 1.85
N ASP A 128 -14.99 3.55 1.50
CA ASP A 128 -15.98 4.20 2.36
C ASP A 128 -16.67 3.22 3.33
N GLY A 129 -17.59 3.73 4.16
CA GLY A 129 -18.39 2.94 5.09
C GLY A 129 -19.28 1.88 4.42
N ASN A 130 -19.64 2.09 3.15
CA ASN A 130 -20.46 1.17 2.35
C ASN A 130 -19.64 0.11 1.61
N ASN A 131 -18.33 -0.01 1.89
CA ASN A 131 -17.39 -0.89 1.21
C ASN A 131 -17.20 -0.58 -0.28
N ARG A 132 -17.40 0.67 -0.69
CA ARG A 132 -17.15 1.12 -2.06
C ARG A 132 -15.80 1.80 -2.17
N CYS A 133 -15.09 1.52 -3.26
CA CYS A 133 -13.81 2.13 -3.58
C CYS A 133 -14.02 3.44 -4.34
N GLY A 134 -13.24 4.44 -3.98
CA GLY A 134 -13.09 5.73 -4.65
C GLY A 134 -11.64 6.20 -4.62
N PHE A 135 -11.39 7.40 -5.09
CA PHE A 135 -10.06 7.98 -5.10
C PHE A 135 -10.07 9.43 -4.61
N ILE A 136 -9.10 9.76 -3.79
CA ILE A 136 -8.86 11.10 -3.27
C ILE A 136 -7.53 11.65 -3.76
N ASP A 137 -7.42 12.98 -3.83
CA ASP A 137 -6.16 13.69 -4.02
C ASP A 137 -5.43 13.91 -2.68
N LYS A 138 -4.25 14.52 -2.72
CA LYS A 138 -3.41 14.78 -1.53
C LYS A 138 -4.00 15.79 -0.56
N THR A 139 -5.04 16.53 -0.93
CA THR A 139 -5.79 17.43 -0.04
C THR A 139 -6.92 16.70 0.69
N GLY A 140 -7.21 15.46 0.32
CA GLY A 140 -8.33 14.67 0.82
C GLY A 140 -9.63 14.90 0.05
N LYS A 141 -9.59 15.68 -1.04
CA LYS A 141 -10.75 15.89 -1.91
C LYS A 141 -11.05 14.60 -2.68
N LEU A 142 -12.32 14.18 -2.67
CA LEU A 142 -12.80 13.07 -3.46
C LEU A 142 -12.77 13.46 -4.95
N VAL A 143 -11.87 12.84 -5.71
CA VAL A 143 -11.70 13.05 -7.16
C VAL A 143 -12.62 12.11 -7.92
N LEU A 144 -12.65 10.83 -7.52
CA LEU A 144 -13.53 9.84 -8.10
C LEU A 144 -14.41 9.24 -6.99
N PRO A 145 -15.76 9.27 -7.15
CA PRO A 145 -16.69 8.87 -6.10
C PRO A 145 -16.53 7.40 -5.73
N CYS A 146 -16.94 7.05 -4.49
CA CYS A 146 -16.95 5.67 -4.01
C CYS A 146 -18.11 4.89 -4.63
N GLN A 147 -17.86 4.26 -5.78
CA GLN A 147 -18.88 3.55 -6.54
C GLN A 147 -18.48 2.14 -6.97
N TRP A 148 -17.18 1.81 -6.95
CA TRP A 148 -16.69 0.51 -7.42
C TRP A 148 -16.64 -0.52 -6.27
N LYS A 149 -16.92 -1.78 -6.57
CA LYS A 149 -16.77 -2.89 -5.62
C LYS A 149 -15.33 -3.13 -5.21
N ASN A 150 -14.39 -2.89 -6.12
CA ASN A 150 -12.96 -2.95 -5.86
C ASN A 150 -12.20 -2.03 -6.81
N ALA A 151 -10.98 -1.67 -6.45
CA ALA A 151 -10.09 -0.89 -7.28
C ALA A 151 -8.63 -1.25 -7.02
N LEU A 152 -7.80 -1.17 -8.03
CA LEU A 152 -6.35 -1.14 -7.95
C LEU A 152 -5.90 0.31 -7.88
N TRP A 153 -4.62 0.53 -7.61
CA TRP A 153 -4.02 1.88 -7.65
C TRP A 153 -3.81 2.32 -9.09
N PHE A 154 -3.66 3.64 -9.31
CA PHE A 154 -3.25 4.19 -10.58
C PHE A 154 -1.82 3.78 -10.92
N SER A 155 -1.62 3.33 -12.15
CA SER A 155 -0.33 3.00 -12.72
C SER A 155 -0.36 3.34 -14.20
N GLU A 156 0.59 4.16 -14.63
CA GLU A 156 0.66 4.68 -16.01
C GLU A 156 -0.63 5.41 -16.44
N GLY A 157 -1.26 6.12 -15.49
CA GLY A 157 -2.46 6.92 -15.72
C GLY A 157 -3.78 6.15 -15.73
N LEU A 158 -3.76 4.83 -15.55
CA LEU A 158 -4.94 3.97 -15.53
C LEU A 158 -5.08 3.22 -14.22
N ALA A 159 -6.31 3.01 -13.76
CA ALA A 159 -6.64 2.16 -12.62
C ALA A 159 -7.63 1.07 -13.02
N GLY A 160 -7.34 -0.17 -12.65
CA GLY A 160 -8.32 -1.24 -12.74
C GLY A 160 -9.39 -1.03 -11.69
N VAL A 161 -10.67 -1.06 -12.09
CA VAL A 161 -11.81 -0.96 -11.17
C VAL A 161 -12.82 -2.06 -11.47
N LYS A 162 -13.52 -2.50 -10.43
CA LYS A 162 -14.49 -3.59 -10.53
C LYS A 162 -15.91 -3.07 -10.35
N ASP A 163 -16.77 -3.36 -11.30
CA ASP A 163 -18.17 -2.94 -11.30
C ASP A 163 -19.08 -3.84 -10.44
N ASP A 164 -20.38 -3.57 -10.46
CA ASP A 164 -21.39 -4.34 -9.72
C ASP A 164 -21.64 -5.73 -10.31
N ASN A 165 -21.29 -5.97 -11.57
CA ASN A 165 -21.37 -7.26 -12.24
C ASN A 165 -20.13 -8.13 -12.01
N GLU A 166 -19.25 -7.75 -11.05
CA GLU A 166 -18.00 -8.44 -10.74
C GLU A 166 -16.99 -8.44 -11.91
N LYS A 167 -17.10 -7.49 -12.83
CA LYS A 167 -16.20 -7.34 -13.97
C LYS A 167 -15.21 -6.20 -13.73
N TRP A 168 -13.98 -6.42 -14.15
CA TRP A 168 -12.94 -5.42 -14.16
C TRP A 168 -12.90 -4.70 -15.50
N GLY A 169 -12.68 -3.41 -15.42
CA GLY A 169 -12.33 -2.51 -16.54
C GLY A 169 -11.26 -1.54 -16.09
N PHE A 170 -10.86 -0.63 -16.93
CA PHE A 170 -9.88 0.40 -16.58
C PHE A 170 -10.42 1.79 -16.83
N ILE A 171 -10.16 2.68 -15.90
CA ILE A 171 -10.53 4.10 -15.96
C ILE A 171 -9.28 4.97 -15.94
N ASP A 172 -9.40 6.16 -16.51
CA ASP A 172 -8.43 7.23 -16.37
C ASP A 172 -8.66 8.05 -15.08
N LYS A 173 -7.81 9.06 -14.83
CA LYS A 173 -7.89 9.92 -13.64
C LYS A 173 -9.12 10.83 -13.61
N THR A 174 -9.86 10.96 -14.72
CA THR A 174 -11.14 11.69 -14.78
C THR A 174 -12.33 10.79 -14.48
N GLY A 175 -12.11 9.46 -14.42
CA GLY A 175 -13.14 8.44 -14.23
C GLY A 175 -13.74 7.94 -15.54
N GLN A 176 -13.20 8.38 -16.70
CA GLN A 176 -13.65 7.88 -18.00
C GLN A 176 -13.19 6.44 -18.20
N VAL A 177 -14.07 5.57 -18.66
CA VAL A 177 -13.76 4.18 -18.98
C VAL A 177 -12.90 4.14 -20.26
N VAL A 178 -11.68 3.59 -20.12
CA VAL A 178 -10.73 3.42 -21.24
C VAL A 178 -10.78 1.99 -21.76
N ILE A 179 -10.88 1.00 -20.88
CA ILE A 179 -11.01 -0.41 -21.24
C ILE A 179 -12.29 -0.95 -20.60
N PRO A 180 -13.20 -1.55 -21.38
CA PRO A 180 -14.52 -1.99 -20.90
C PRO A 180 -14.48 -3.01 -19.76
N PHE A 181 -15.59 -3.09 -19.00
CA PHE A 181 -15.80 -4.03 -17.90
C PHE A 181 -16.15 -5.43 -18.43
N ILE A 182 -15.16 -6.18 -18.88
CA ILE A 182 -15.32 -7.53 -19.43
C ILE A 182 -14.45 -8.57 -18.73
N TRP A 183 -13.43 -8.15 -17.99
CA TRP A 183 -12.40 -9.02 -17.42
C TRP A 183 -12.83 -9.62 -16.09
N SER A 184 -12.50 -10.87 -15.86
CA SER A 184 -12.73 -11.53 -14.56
C SER A 184 -11.66 -11.17 -13.54
N ASN A 185 -10.41 -11.00 -13.98
CA ASN A 185 -9.28 -10.53 -13.17
C ASN A 185 -8.35 -9.66 -13.99
N VAL A 186 -7.67 -8.75 -13.32
CA VAL A 186 -6.68 -7.85 -13.92
C VAL A 186 -5.51 -7.62 -12.97
N GLN A 187 -4.35 -7.25 -13.52
CA GLN A 187 -3.23 -6.68 -12.80
C GLN A 187 -3.19 -5.17 -13.02
N TRP A 188 -2.10 -4.52 -12.63
CA TRP A 188 -1.85 -3.10 -12.88
C TRP A 188 -0.98 -2.92 -14.14
N PHE A 189 -1.10 -1.79 -14.80
CA PHE A 189 -0.27 -1.45 -15.95
C PHE A 189 1.21 -1.36 -15.59
N SER A 190 2.05 -1.90 -16.45
CA SER A 190 3.51 -1.82 -16.37
C SER A 190 4.11 -1.94 -17.76
N ASN A 191 4.96 -0.97 -18.16
CA ASN A 191 5.57 -0.90 -19.48
C ASN A 191 4.55 -0.92 -20.64
N GLY A 192 3.45 -0.16 -20.49
CA GLY A 192 2.40 -0.02 -21.50
C GLY A 192 1.48 -1.23 -21.66
N ARG A 193 1.60 -2.24 -20.79
CA ARG A 193 0.83 -3.48 -20.86
C ARG A 193 0.20 -3.83 -19.51
N VAL A 194 -0.86 -4.63 -19.56
CA VAL A 194 -1.48 -5.21 -18.37
C VAL A 194 -1.91 -6.65 -18.62
N ARG A 195 -1.73 -7.51 -17.63
CA ARG A 195 -2.24 -8.87 -17.68
C ARG A 195 -3.69 -8.91 -17.26
N VAL A 196 -4.50 -9.60 -18.06
CA VAL A 196 -5.94 -9.74 -17.85
C VAL A 196 -6.35 -11.20 -18.00
N GLN A 197 -7.52 -11.54 -17.45
CA GLN A 197 -8.11 -12.87 -17.49
C GLN A 197 -9.61 -12.75 -17.80
N GLU A 198 -10.07 -13.37 -18.88
CA GLU A 198 -11.48 -13.30 -19.30
C GLU A 198 -12.40 -14.11 -18.38
N LYS A 199 -11.98 -15.32 -18.01
CA LYS A 199 -12.75 -16.24 -17.15
C LYS A 199 -11.91 -16.66 -15.94
N ILE A 200 -12.56 -16.80 -14.81
CA ILE A 200 -11.92 -17.32 -13.59
C ILE A 200 -11.33 -18.72 -13.89
N GLY A 201 -10.04 -18.92 -13.58
CA GLY A 201 -9.31 -20.15 -13.89
C GLY A 201 -8.84 -20.29 -15.34
N GLY A 202 -9.15 -19.32 -16.23
CA GLY A 202 -8.64 -19.25 -17.62
C GLY A 202 -7.20 -18.77 -17.69
N GLY A 203 -6.66 -18.73 -18.91
CA GLY A 203 -5.32 -18.19 -19.18
C GLY A 203 -5.23 -16.70 -18.96
N TRP A 204 -4.06 -16.24 -18.54
CA TRP A 204 -3.71 -14.82 -18.52
C TRP A 204 -3.07 -14.43 -19.85
N HIS A 205 -3.43 -13.29 -20.40
CA HIS A 205 -2.79 -12.71 -21.57
C HIS A 205 -2.57 -11.20 -21.35
N ASP A 206 -1.72 -10.63 -22.17
CA ASP A 206 -1.36 -9.22 -22.07
C ASP A 206 -2.19 -8.40 -23.08
N ILE A 207 -2.63 -7.22 -22.64
CA ILE A 207 -3.27 -6.22 -23.50
C ILE A 207 -2.55 -4.87 -23.37
N ASP A 208 -2.64 -4.06 -24.41
CA ASP A 208 -2.15 -2.68 -24.43
C ASP A 208 -3.11 -1.72 -23.73
N ARG A 209 -2.78 -0.41 -23.76
CA ARG A 209 -3.58 0.65 -23.13
C ARG A 209 -4.93 0.89 -23.84
N ASN A 210 -5.13 0.38 -25.03
CA ASN A 210 -6.37 0.46 -25.80
C ASN A 210 -7.22 -0.80 -25.64
N GLY A 211 -6.70 -1.82 -24.94
CA GLY A 211 -7.39 -3.09 -24.75
C GLY A 211 -7.11 -4.12 -25.83
N ASN A 212 -6.15 -3.88 -26.73
CA ASN A 212 -5.78 -4.82 -27.79
C ASN A 212 -4.80 -5.86 -27.26
N ALA A 213 -4.92 -7.11 -27.68
CA ALA A 213 -3.98 -8.19 -27.34
C ALA A 213 -2.57 -7.88 -27.88
N VAL A 214 -1.52 -8.18 -27.08
CA VAL A 214 -0.11 -7.97 -27.40
C VAL A 214 0.74 -9.18 -27.02
#